data_218885da776ed35b19b8699342ca4108
#
_entry.id   218885da776ed35b19b8699342ca4108
#
_cell.length_a   1.000
_cell.length_b   1.000
_cell.length_c   1.000
_cell.angle_alpha   90.00
_cell.angle_beta   90.00
_cell.angle_gamma   90.00
#
_symmetry.space_group_name_H-M   'P 1'
#
loop_
_entity.id
_entity.type
_entity.pdbx_description
1 polymer ?
#
loop_
_entity_poly.entity_id
_entity_poly.type
_entity_poly.pdbx_seq_one_letter_code
_entity_poly.pdbx_strand_id
1 'polypeptide(L)'
;MERLHSKELTAVQKNARDVGDEIHTDRHIIDPVAYDMLYLASFGINSRGKAAGQSKGQNNGINILPNSKPDEKCLERYRTNEENMKALCRMCARHFIDVLVGTTLKQAGLTLPKYWEDRIVKAVRKALLFDVERKKLCVWMDSEHIWYLPLKGIVLKDYYPSVGMRQMSDNDILFDAEAWERVEKHMLSEGYEAESVGNGNHDVYQKPPVYNFEMHRSLYGKGHDERWVEYYSDIKNRLLSDQPEVVCDAVHGASENTTANQTESVNGGNSSCGYHMSDEDFYIYITSHAYKHYSGNGTGIRTLLDFYAYLNAKEESLDFDYIQTECRKLGIRDFEKRNRRLCWKVFSSQQIYDRVSFEQSLSADEMEMLKYYLSSGVYGTFERMIENRMEKQKKTDGRGKRSKLTYYRHRVFPGMELYENYPLLVKHRFLIPAYWFYRIVRMLFSKKRRNYMWREVKAVKKVTAQESFNEQSNC
;
A
#
# COMPACT_ATOMS: atom_id res chain seq x y z
N MET A 1 34.18 -57.32 -24.04
CA MET A 1 32.82 -57.02 -23.57
C MET A 1 32.77 -56.08 -22.35
N GLU A 2 33.81 -56.00 -21.54
CA GLU A 2 33.80 -55.12 -20.35
C GLU A 2 33.98 -53.58 -20.62
N ARG A 3 34.55 -53.22 -21.79
CA ARG A 3 34.71 -51.78 -22.12
C ARG A 3 33.52 -51.12 -22.72
N LEU A 4 32.47 -51.82 -23.13
CA LEU A 4 31.21 -51.28 -23.63
C LEU A 4 30.22 -51.04 -22.48
N HIS A 5 30.26 -51.85 -21.44
CA HIS A 5 29.36 -51.70 -20.28
C HIS A 5 29.72 -50.50 -19.38
N SER A 6 31.00 -50.10 -19.32
CA SER A 6 31.43 -48.93 -18.52
C SER A 6 31.12 -47.57 -19.18
N LYS A 7 30.99 -47.52 -20.51
CA LYS A 7 30.62 -46.29 -21.23
C LYS A 7 29.12 -46.03 -21.22
N GLU A 8 28.29 -47.08 -21.20
CA GLU A 8 26.83 -46.93 -21.06
C GLU A 8 26.43 -46.55 -19.64
N LEU A 9 27.09 -47.06 -18.60
CA LEU A 9 26.83 -46.64 -17.22
C LEU A 9 27.21 -45.17 -16.95
N THR A 10 28.31 -44.68 -17.58
CA THR A 10 28.72 -43.28 -17.46
C THR A 10 27.79 -42.32 -18.23
N ALA A 11 27.23 -42.75 -19.36
CA ALA A 11 26.26 -41.98 -20.12
C ALA A 11 24.90 -41.90 -19.40
N VAL A 12 24.44 -42.98 -18.79
CA VAL A 12 23.18 -43.02 -18.02
C VAL A 12 23.32 -42.23 -16.72
N GLN A 13 24.46 -42.26 -16.04
CA GLN A 13 24.73 -41.48 -14.84
C GLN A 13 24.91 -39.98 -15.15
N LYS A 14 25.46 -39.63 -16.32
CA LYS A 14 25.58 -38.24 -16.76
C LYS A 14 24.22 -37.62 -17.16
N ASN A 15 23.40 -38.39 -17.90
CA ASN A 15 22.06 -38.01 -18.24
C ASN A 15 21.13 -37.92 -17.00
N ALA A 16 21.32 -38.78 -16.00
CA ALA A 16 20.57 -38.73 -14.74
C ALA A 16 20.96 -37.53 -13.87
N ARG A 17 22.21 -37.05 -13.93
CA ARG A 17 22.65 -35.82 -13.26
C ARG A 17 22.16 -34.56 -13.97
N ASP A 18 22.21 -34.53 -15.31
CA ASP A 18 21.76 -33.39 -16.10
C ASP A 18 20.21 -33.25 -16.09
N VAL A 19 19.45 -34.35 -15.94
CA VAL A 19 17.97 -34.32 -15.82
C VAL A 19 17.51 -34.06 -14.38
N GLY A 20 18.34 -34.37 -13.36
CA GLY A 20 18.03 -34.11 -11.94
C GLY A 20 18.21 -32.66 -11.55
N ASP A 21 19.17 -31.95 -12.14
CA ASP A 21 19.44 -30.54 -11.83
C ASP A 21 18.53 -29.56 -12.58
N GLU A 22 17.91 -29.91 -13.71
CA GLU A 22 16.98 -29.05 -14.44
C GLU A 22 15.55 -29.08 -13.88
N ILE A 23 15.14 -30.10 -13.13
CA ILE A 23 13.76 -30.24 -12.63
C ILE A 23 13.55 -29.53 -11.27
N HIS A 24 14.61 -29.19 -10.54
CA HIS A 24 14.49 -28.57 -9.21
C HIS A 24 14.70 -27.05 -9.18
N THR A 25 15.07 -26.38 -10.28
CA THR A 25 15.48 -24.98 -10.27
C THR A 25 14.36 -23.98 -10.64
N ASP A 26 13.20 -24.41 -11.15
CA ASP A 26 12.23 -23.47 -11.78
C ASP A 26 11.01 -23.10 -10.92
N ARG A 27 10.85 -23.64 -9.70
CA ARG A 27 9.56 -23.49 -8.99
C ARG A 27 9.43 -22.28 -8.07
N HIS A 28 10.53 -21.60 -7.67
CA HIS A 28 10.45 -20.56 -6.63
C HIS A 28 11.37 -19.35 -6.82
N ILE A 29 11.98 -19.16 -7.96
CA ILE A 29 12.99 -18.11 -8.15
C ILE A 29 12.34 -16.74 -8.31
N ILE A 30 12.78 -15.77 -7.50
CA ILE A 30 12.46 -14.34 -7.68
C ILE A 30 13.27 -13.83 -8.89
N ASP A 31 12.62 -13.09 -9.77
CA ASP A 31 13.28 -12.42 -10.91
C ASP A 31 14.53 -11.64 -10.42
N PRO A 32 15.70 -11.78 -11.08
CA PRO A 32 16.92 -11.10 -10.64
C PRO A 32 16.79 -9.58 -10.48
N VAL A 33 16.06 -8.91 -11.39
CA VAL A 33 15.84 -7.45 -11.32
C VAL A 33 14.91 -7.11 -10.16
N ALA A 34 13.92 -7.98 -9.87
CA ALA A 34 13.06 -7.81 -8.70
C ALA A 34 13.82 -7.97 -7.39
N TYR A 35 14.75 -8.94 -7.31
CA TYR A 35 15.64 -9.09 -6.16
C TYR A 35 16.53 -7.86 -5.97
N ASP A 36 17.17 -7.39 -7.05
CA ASP A 36 18.03 -6.19 -7.02
C ASP A 36 17.24 -4.95 -6.58
N MET A 37 16.00 -4.81 -7.04
CA MET A 37 15.11 -3.74 -6.60
C MET A 37 14.88 -3.80 -5.08
N LEU A 38 14.58 -4.97 -4.51
CA LEU A 38 14.39 -5.14 -3.07
C LEU A 38 15.67 -4.85 -2.30
N TYR A 39 16.79 -5.41 -2.77
CA TYR A 39 18.11 -5.22 -2.19
C TYR A 39 18.51 -3.73 -2.14
N LEU A 40 18.41 -3.01 -3.27
CA LEU A 40 18.71 -1.59 -3.34
C LEU A 40 17.73 -0.74 -2.53
N ALA A 41 16.45 -1.11 -2.50
CA ALA A 41 15.46 -0.43 -1.67
C ALA A 41 15.76 -0.58 -0.18
N SER A 42 16.30 -1.73 0.27
CA SER A 42 16.71 -1.92 1.66
C SER A 42 17.83 -0.97 2.08
N PHE A 43 18.80 -0.69 1.21
CA PHE A 43 19.82 0.35 1.46
C PHE A 43 19.20 1.74 1.50
N GLY A 44 18.35 2.05 0.55
CA GLY A 44 17.69 3.36 0.45
C GLY A 44 16.87 3.71 1.67
N ILE A 45 16.04 2.79 2.16
CA ILE A 45 15.17 3.04 3.33
C ILE A 45 15.96 3.16 4.63
N ASN A 46 17.10 2.50 4.73
CA ASN A 46 17.97 2.55 5.90
C ASN A 46 19.07 3.63 5.80
N SER A 47 19.16 4.36 4.67
CA SER A 47 20.07 5.48 4.52
C SER A 47 19.57 6.67 5.35
N ARG A 48 20.08 6.88 6.56
CA ARG A 48 19.75 8.04 7.38
C ARG A 48 20.27 9.32 6.71
N GLY A 49 19.40 10.04 6.02
CA GLY A 49 19.57 11.47 5.89
C GLY A 49 19.49 12.06 7.30
N LYS A 50 20.35 13.03 7.63
CA LYS A 50 20.24 13.81 8.86
C LYS A 50 18.93 14.60 8.82
N ALA A 51 17.81 13.95 9.16
CA ALA A 51 16.58 14.66 9.43
C ALA A 51 16.75 15.37 10.75
N ALA A 52 16.79 16.68 10.71
CA ALA A 52 16.76 17.53 11.87
C ALA A 52 15.52 17.19 12.72
N GLY A 53 15.71 16.73 13.95
CA GLY A 53 14.66 16.77 14.96
C GLY A 53 14.18 15.45 15.56
N GLN A 54 14.86 14.31 15.41
CA GLN A 54 14.49 13.12 16.18
C GLN A 54 15.40 12.92 17.39
N SER A 55 14.75 12.84 18.57
CA SER A 55 15.36 12.54 19.88
C SER A 55 16.19 11.25 19.83
N LYS A 56 17.31 11.28 20.57
CA LYS A 56 18.22 10.15 20.77
C LYS A 56 17.50 8.98 21.49
N GLY A 57 16.84 8.11 20.74
CA GLY A 57 16.51 6.76 21.19
C GLY A 57 17.69 5.83 20.89
N GLN A 58 18.17 5.11 21.87
CA GLN A 58 19.22 4.09 21.72
C GLN A 58 18.69 2.99 20.80
N ASN A 59 19.28 2.88 19.60
CA ASN A 59 18.98 1.79 18.69
C ASN A 59 19.73 0.52 19.09
N ASN A 60 19.03 -0.47 19.58
CA ASN A 60 19.48 -1.87 19.66
C ASN A 60 19.09 -2.69 18.40
N GLY A 61 18.71 -2.06 17.29
CA GLY A 61 18.50 -2.69 16.01
C GLY A 61 19.82 -2.79 15.24
N ILE A 62 20.01 -3.87 14.50
CA ILE A 62 21.18 -4.20 13.69
C ILE A 62 21.68 -2.96 12.94
N ASN A 63 22.81 -2.42 13.38
CA ASN A 63 23.48 -1.28 12.75
C ASN A 63 23.91 -1.65 11.33
N ILE A 64 23.12 -1.24 10.31
CA ILE A 64 23.71 -0.99 9.00
C ILE A 64 24.64 0.18 9.20
N LEU A 65 25.94 -0.07 9.11
CA LEU A 65 26.96 0.96 9.24
C LEU A 65 26.59 2.16 8.36
N PRO A 66 26.66 3.40 8.85
CA PRO A 66 26.22 4.60 8.12
C PRO A 66 26.89 4.83 6.77
N ASN A 67 27.86 4.00 6.39
CA ASN A 67 28.65 4.07 5.15
C ASN A 67 28.64 2.76 4.33
N SER A 68 27.75 1.80 4.60
CA SER A 68 27.70 0.59 3.77
C SER A 68 27.12 0.93 2.40
N LYS A 69 27.85 0.61 1.35
CA LYS A 69 27.37 0.70 -0.05
C LYS A 69 26.79 -0.65 -0.48
N PRO A 70 25.84 -0.66 -1.43
CA PRO A 70 25.44 -1.90 -2.09
C PRO A 70 26.63 -2.64 -2.68
N ASP A 71 26.53 -3.98 -2.74
CA ASP A 71 27.57 -4.85 -3.26
C ASP A 71 27.95 -4.47 -4.71
N GLU A 72 29.25 -4.47 -5.01
CA GLU A 72 29.77 -4.05 -6.32
C GLU A 72 29.26 -4.94 -7.46
N LYS A 73 29.01 -6.24 -7.21
CA LYS A 73 28.41 -7.14 -8.21
C LYS A 73 27.00 -6.70 -8.62
N CYS A 74 26.21 -6.18 -7.66
CA CYS A 74 24.92 -5.58 -7.96
C CYS A 74 25.09 -4.31 -8.80
N LEU A 75 25.97 -3.41 -8.37
CA LEU A 75 26.17 -2.11 -9.03
C LEU A 75 26.70 -2.26 -10.45
N GLU A 76 27.64 -3.19 -10.68
CA GLU A 76 28.24 -3.42 -11.99
C GLU A 76 27.22 -3.85 -13.05
N ARG A 77 26.19 -4.61 -12.67
CA ARG A 77 25.09 -4.98 -13.58
C ARG A 77 24.34 -3.79 -14.16
N TYR A 78 24.36 -2.66 -13.46
CA TYR A 78 23.65 -1.43 -13.84
C TYR A 78 24.59 -0.34 -14.37
N ARG A 79 25.90 -0.46 -14.12
CA ARG A 79 26.91 0.46 -14.64
C ARG A 79 27.17 0.22 -16.12
N THR A 80 27.22 -1.05 -16.53
CA THR A 80 27.66 -1.47 -17.86
C THR A 80 26.53 -1.85 -18.81
N ASN A 81 25.30 -2.07 -18.31
CA ASN A 81 24.18 -2.55 -19.11
C ASN A 81 22.94 -1.64 -19.01
N GLU A 82 22.71 -0.86 -20.06
CA GLU A 82 21.59 0.10 -20.15
C GLU A 82 20.22 -0.62 -20.12
N GLU A 83 20.07 -1.81 -20.69
CA GLU A 83 18.82 -2.55 -20.69
C GLU A 83 18.46 -3.04 -19.28
N ASN A 84 19.45 -3.50 -18.49
CA ASN A 84 19.23 -3.80 -17.09
C ASN A 84 18.80 -2.56 -16.29
N MET A 85 19.44 -1.40 -16.56
CA MET A 85 19.07 -0.12 -15.93
C MET A 85 17.62 0.27 -16.27
N LYS A 86 17.21 0.11 -17.53
CA LYS A 86 15.82 0.36 -17.96
C LYS A 86 14.85 -0.61 -17.31
N ALA A 87 15.22 -1.90 -17.20
CA ALA A 87 14.38 -2.92 -16.56
C ALA A 87 14.18 -2.62 -15.09
N LEU A 88 15.24 -2.29 -14.36
CA LEU A 88 15.17 -1.89 -12.95
C LEU A 88 14.30 -0.63 -12.77
N CYS A 89 14.51 0.41 -13.57
CA CYS A 89 13.72 1.63 -13.52
C CYS A 89 12.22 1.35 -13.72
N ARG A 90 11.86 0.53 -14.73
CA ARG A 90 10.46 0.15 -14.98
C ARG A 90 9.87 -0.64 -13.81
N MET A 91 10.64 -1.57 -13.24
CA MET A 91 10.21 -2.35 -12.07
C MET A 91 9.96 -1.43 -10.87
N CYS A 92 10.90 -0.55 -10.54
CA CYS A 92 10.78 0.43 -9.45
C CYS A 92 9.59 1.37 -9.66
N ALA A 93 9.40 1.87 -10.88
CA ALA A 93 8.29 2.74 -11.25
C ALA A 93 6.92 2.08 -11.08
N ARG A 94 6.81 0.78 -11.40
CA ARG A 94 5.60 -0.02 -11.18
C ARG A 94 5.21 -0.09 -9.71
N HIS A 95 6.18 0.00 -8.82
CA HIS A 95 6.01 -0.08 -7.37
C HIS A 95 6.08 1.28 -6.66
N PHE A 96 6.28 2.40 -7.39
CA PHE A 96 6.44 3.75 -6.86
C PHE A 96 7.58 3.88 -5.85
N ILE A 97 8.72 3.26 -6.18
CA ILE A 97 9.96 3.30 -5.38
C ILE A 97 11.17 3.70 -6.23
N ASP A 98 10.94 4.23 -7.42
CA ASP A 98 12.00 4.65 -8.35
C ASP A 98 12.82 5.84 -7.80
N VAL A 99 12.25 6.71 -6.97
CA VAL A 99 13.03 7.73 -6.27
C VAL A 99 13.95 7.12 -5.23
N LEU A 100 13.43 6.20 -4.42
CA LEU A 100 14.20 5.53 -3.37
C LEU A 100 15.39 4.78 -3.96
N VAL A 101 15.16 3.88 -4.92
CA VAL A 101 16.21 3.07 -5.54
C VAL A 101 17.16 3.91 -6.38
N GLY A 102 16.65 4.86 -7.16
CA GLY A 102 17.48 5.77 -7.96
C GLY A 102 18.41 6.63 -7.10
N THR A 103 17.94 7.12 -5.96
CA THR A 103 18.78 7.85 -5.00
C THR A 103 19.85 6.94 -4.40
N THR A 104 19.52 5.68 -4.09
CA THR A 104 20.51 4.69 -3.62
C THR A 104 21.61 4.46 -4.63
N LEU A 105 21.27 4.27 -5.90
CA LEU A 105 22.27 4.13 -6.98
C LEU A 105 23.17 5.37 -7.12
N LYS A 106 22.60 6.56 -7.04
CA LYS A 106 23.40 7.83 -7.07
C LYS A 106 24.34 7.92 -5.88
N GLN A 107 23.88 7.60 -4.68
CA GLN A 107 24.71 7.57 -3.47
C GLN A 107 25.83 6.53 -3.55
N ALA A 108 25.58 5.41 -4.26
CA ALA A 108 26.59 4.40 -4.57
C ALA A 108 27.58 4.80 -5.70
N GLY A 109 27.41 5.97 -6.31
CA GLY A 109 28.32 6.50 -7.33
C GLY A 109 27.94 6.15 -8.78
N LEU A 110 26.72 5.67 -9.04
CA LEU A 110 26.26 5.45 -10.41
C LEU A 110 25.63 6.72 -10.99
N THR A 111 25.91 6.98 -12.26
CA THR A 111 25.21 8.01 -13.04
C THR A 111 23.89 7.43 -13.55
N LEU A 112 22.79 8.09 -13.23
CA LEU A 112 21.48 7.66 -13.74
C LEU A 112 21.23 8.22 -15.14
N PRO A 113 20.54 7.46 -16.01
CA PRO A 113 20.05 7.99 -17.28
C PRO A 113 19.04 9.12 -17.07
N LYS A 114 19.00 10.07 -18.02
CA LYS A 114 18.13 11.23 -17.95
C LYS A 114 16.66 10.90 -17.69
N TYR A 115 16.12 9.82 -18.29
CA TYR A 115 14.73 9.42 -18.06
C TYR A 115 14.44 9.05 -16.61
N TRP A 116 15.42 8.52 -15.86
CA TRP A 116 15.26 8.22 -14.43
C TRP A 116 15.42 9.48 -13.57
N GLU A 117 16.41 10.32 -13.89
CA GLU A 117 16.59 11.60 -13.20
C GLU A 117 15.34 12.49 -13.32
N ASP A 118 14.76 12.59 -14.52
CA ASP A 118 13.53 13.35 -14.77
C ASP A 118 12.35 12.82 -13.91
N ARG A 119 12.28 11.51 -13.68
CA ARG A 119 11.27 10.90 -12.80
C ARG A 119 11.48 11.30 -11.34
N ILE A 120 12.72 11.26 -10.85
CA ILE A 120 13.07 11.69 -9.49
C ILE A 120 12.69 13.15 -9.30
N VAL A 121 13.10 14.03 -10.19
CA VAL A 121 12.80 15.47 -10.13
C VAL A 121 11.28 15.70 -10.12
N LYS A 122 10.53 15.04 -10.99
CA LYS A 122 9.06 15.14 -11.04
C LYS A 122 8.41 14.69 -9.74
N ALA A 123 8.87 13.57 -9.15
CA ALA A 123 8.30 13.03 -7.93
C ALA A 123 8.59 13.91 -6.72
N VAL A 124 9.82 14.41 -6.58
CA VAL A 124 10.20 15.38 -5.52
C VAL A 124 9.38 16.67 -5.65
N ARG A 125 9.31 17.23 -6.87
CA ARG A 125 8.47 18.41 -7.13
C ARG A 125 7.01 18.17 -6.78
N LYS A 126 6.45 17.02 -7.16
CA LYS A 126 5.06 16.66 -6.82
C LYS A 126 4.86 16.62 -5.31
N ALA A 127 5.76 15.99 -4.57
CA ALA A 127 5.68 15.90 -3.12
C ALA A 127 5.65 17.28 -2.45
N LEU A 128 6.55 18.18 -2.86
CA LEU A 128 6.61 19.55 -2.35
C LEU A 128 5.33 20.34 -2.67
N LEU A 129 4.82 20.22 -3.90
CA LEU A 129 3.58 20.88 -4.32
C LEU A 129 2.38 20.35 -3.52
N PHE A 130 2.33 19.04 -3.26
CA PHE A 130 1.29 18.43 -2.44
C PHE A 130 1.30 18.95 -1.01
N ASP A 131 2.49 19.12 -0.42
CA ASP A 131 2.64 19.63 0.95
C ASP A 131 2.19 21.09 1.06
N VAL A 132 2.55 21.93 0.09
CA VAL A 132 2.11 23.33 0.05
C VAL A 132 0.61 23.46 -0.08
N GLU A 133 0.02 22.70 -1.01
CA GLU A 133 -1.42 22.80 -1.27
C GLU A 133 -2.25 22.21 -0.12
N ARG A 134 -1.78 21.10 0.49
CA ARG A 134 -2.40 20.55 1.71
C ARG A 134 -2.36 21.56 2.86
N LYS A 135 -1.23 22.24 3.07
CA LYS A 135 -1.13 23.26 4.12
C LYS A 135 -2.13 24.38 3.93
N LYS A 136 -2.36 24.85 2.70
CA LYS A 136 -3.40 25.87 2.41
C LYS A 136 -4.79 25.38 2.82
N LEU A 137 -5.14 24.14 2.42
CA LEU A 137 -6.43 23.54 2.78
C LEU A 137 -6.58 23.41 4.30
N CYS A 138 -5.55 22.94 5.01
CA CYS A 138 -5.59 22.80 6.48
C CYS A 138 -5.78 24.17 7.16
N VAL A 139 -5.06 25.21 6.73
CA VAL A 139 -5.22 26.58 7.27
C VAL A 139 -6.64 27.10 7.04
N TRP A 140 -7.25 26.83 5.88
CA TRP A 140 -8.65 27.17 5.64
C TRP A 140 -9.59 26.38 6.56
N MET A 141 -9.38 25.07 6.73
CA MET A 141 -10.19 24.25 7.65
C MET A 141 -10.07 24.73 9.09
N ASP A 142 -8.88 25.16 9.53
CA ASP A 142 -8.69 25.79 10.84
C ASP A 142 -9.53 27.07 10.99
N SER A 143 -9.54 27.94 9.97
CA SER A 143 -10.33 29.18 9.99
C SER A 143 -11.85 28.96 9.97
N GLU A 144 -12.29 27.84 9.42
CA GLU A 144 -13.70 27.43 9.36
C GLU A 144 -14.11 26.54 10.55
N HIS A 145 -13.21 26.27 11.49
CA HIS A 145 -13.41 25.37 12.61
C HIS A 145 -13.86 23.94 12.18
N ILE A 146 -13.27 23.44 11.11
CA ILE A 146 -13.53 22.08 10.59
C ILE A 146 -12.40 21.18 11.05
N TRP A 147 -12.68 20.17 11.88
CA TRP A 147 -11.67 19.21 12.26
C TRP A 147 -11.24 18.35 11.07
N TYR A 148 -9.95 17.98 11.03
CA TYR A 148 -9.37 17.16 9.98
C TYR A 148 -8.28 16.24 10.51
N LEU A 149 -8.06 15.13 9.77
CA LEU A 149 -7.06 14.11 10.04
C LEU A 149 -6.34 13.75 8.74
N PRO A 150 -5.05 14.07 8.60
CA PRO A 150 -4.23 13.57 7.50
C PRO A 150 -4.05 12.05 7.57
N LEU A 151 -4.15 11.37 6.43
CA LEU A 151 -4.16 9.93 6.34
C LEU A 151 -2.98 9.36 5.55
N LYS A 152 -2.72 8.07 5.72
CA LYS A 152 -1.86 7.23 4.85
C LYS A 152 -0.51 7.87 4.48
N GLY A 153 -0.37 8.20 3.17
CA GLY A 153 0.84 8.72 2.58
C GLY A 153 1.33 10.03 3.16
N ILE A 154 0.42 10.87 3.61
CA ILE A 154 0.75 12.16 4.23
C ILE A 154 1.58 11.94 5.50
N VAL A 155 1.23 10.95 6.31
CA VAL A 155 1.93 10.62 7.55
C VAL A 155 3.15 9.75 7.25
N LEU A 156 2.99 8.70 6.43
CA LEU A 156 4.04 7.71 6.17
C LEU A 156 5.28 8.28 5.48
N LYS A 157 5.16 9.36 4.70
CA LYS A 157 6.31 9.96 4.00
C LYS A 157 7.39 10.46 4.95
N ASP A 158 7.03 10.83 6.18
CA ASP A 158 7.93 11.39 7.17
C ASP A 158 8.85 10.33 7.81
N TYR A 159 8.52 9.04 7.62
CA TYR A 159 9.35 7.89 8.01
C TYR A 159 10.36 7.48 6.92
N TYR A 160 10.34 8.13 5.76
CA TYR A 160 11.31 7.90 4.68
C TYR A 160 12.48 8.87 4.78
N PRO A 161 13.69 8.49 4.34
CA PRO A 161 14.91 9.28 4.57
C PRO A 161 14.90 10.65 3.93
N SER A 162 14.19 10.87 2.80
CA SER A 162 14.11 12.17 2.16
C SER A 162 12.84 12.38 1.35
N VAL A 163 12.56 13.66 1.04
CA VAL A 163 11.39 14.09 0.28
C VAL A 163 11.32 13.38 -1.08
N GLY A 164 10.16 12.87 -1.42
CA GLY A 164 9.87 12.18 -2.68
C GLY A 164 10.21 10.70 -2.69
N MET A 165 10.98 10.17 -1.73
CA MET A 165 11.26 8.73 -1.64
C MET A 165 9.97 7.91 -1.43
N ARG A 166 9.04 8.42 -0.62
CA ARG A 166 7.68 7.89 -0.59
C ARG A 166 6.80 8.68 -1.54
N GLN A 167 6.63 8.16 -2.74
CA GLN A 167 5.81 8.80 -3.76
C GLN A 167 4.32 8.71 -3.42
N MET A 168 3.60 9.81 -3.63
CA MET A 168 2.17 9.94 -3.37
C MET A 168 1.38 10.11 -4.66
N SER A 169 0.17 9.52 -4.71
CA SER A 169 -0.79 9.71 -5.80
C SER A 169 -1.76 10.85 -5.50
N ASP A 170 -2.11 10.99 -4.24
CA ASP A 170 -3.23 11.74 -3.69
C ASP A 170 -2.88 12.31 -2.30
N ASN A 171 -3.64 13.30 -1.85
CA ASN A 171 -3.72 13.74 -0.47
C ASN A 171 -5.01 13.20 0.13
N ASP A 172 -4.90 12.24 1.05
CA ASP A 172 -6.03 11.66 1.76
C ASP A 172 -6.27 12.41 3.07
N ILE A 173 -7.44 13.00 3.26
CA ILE A 173 -7.82 13.73 4.49
C ILE A 173 -9.21 13.29 4.93
N LEU A 174 -9.32 12.78 6.17
CA LEU A 174 -10.60 12.61 6.84
C LEU A 174 -10.98 13.94 7.50
N PHE A 175 -12.24 14.32 7.42
CA PHE A 175 -12.71 15.58 7.97
C PHE A 175 -14.14 15.44 8.52
N ASP A 176 -14.60 16.50 9.16
CA ASP A 176 -15.95 16.61 9.68
C ASP A 176 -17.00 16.42 8.57
N ALA A 177 -17.68 15.29 8.60
CA ALA A 177 -18.70 14.96 7.59
C ALA A 177 -19.84 15.96 7.53
N GLU A 178 -20.14 16.67 8.63
CA GLU A 178 -21.18 17.71 8.66
C GLU A 178 -20.76 18.97 7.89
N ALA A 179 -19.46 19.18 7.71
CA ALA A 179 -18.91 20.27 6.93
C ALA A 179 -18.79 19.99 5.42
N TRP A 180 -19.33 18.86 4.96
CA TRP A 180 -19.14 18.38 3.58
C TRP A 180 -19.46 19.42 2.51
N GLU A 181 -20.63 20.09 2.58
CA GLU A 181 -21.03 21.09 1.59
C GLU A 181 -20.09 22.31 1.57
N ARG A 182 -19.56 22.70 2.75
CA ARG A 182 -18.60 23.82 2.85
C ARG A 182 -17.27 23.44 2.20
N VAL A 183 -16.79 22.21 2.44
CA VAL A 183 -15.57 21.68 1.84
C VAL A 183 -15.69 21.57 0.32
N GLU A 184 -16.80 21.02 -0.20
CA GLU A 184 -17.07 20.96 -1.64
C GLU A 184 -17.03 22.35 -2.26
N LYS A 185 -17.77 23.32 -1.69
CA LYS A 185 -17.81 24.68 -2.19
C LYS A 185 -16.43 25.33 -2.20
N HIS A 186 -15.63 25.13 -1.16
CA HIS A 186 -14.27 25.65 -1.09
C HIS A 186 -13.38 25.02 -2.17
N MET A 187 -13.38 23.67 -2.32
CA MET A 187 -12.58 22.99 -3.33
C MET A 187 -12.91 23.48 -4.74
N LEU A 188 -14.20 23.64 -5.06
CA LEU A 188 -14.64 24.17 -6.36
C LEU A 188 -14.19 25.64 -6.55
N SER A 189 -14.27 26.48 -5.53
CA SER A 189 -13.84 27.89 -5.60
C SER A 189 -12.33 28.04 -5.78
N GLU A 190 -11.53 27.09 -5.27
CA GLU A 190 -10.08 27.00 -5.47
C GLU A 190 -9.70 26.44 -6.85
N GLY A 191 -10.68 26.14 -7.72
CA GLY A 191 -10.46 25.66 -9.08
C GLY A 191 -10.19 24.17 -9.18
N TYR A 192 -10.63 23.39 -8.21
CA TYR A 192 -10.65 21.93 -8.34
C TYR A 192 -11.87 21.46 -9.13
N GLU A 193 -11.71 20.40 -9.87
CA GLU A 193 -12.77 19.67 -10.54
C GLU A 193 -13.17 18.45 -9.70
N ALA A 194 -14.45 18.26 -9.44
CA ALA A 194 -14.97 17.11 -8.71
C ALA A 194 -15.13 15.92 -9.66
N GLU A 195 -14.35 14.85 -9.47
CA GLU A 195 -14.43 13.62 -10.27
C GLU A 195 -15.53 12.69 -9.73
N SER A 196 -15.68 12.61 -8.42
CA SER A 196 -16.68 11.78 -7.74
C SER A 196 -17.10 12.46 -6.45
N VAL A 197 -18.38 12.79 -6.32
CA VAL A 197 -18.94 13.48 -5.15
C VAL A 197 -20.21 12.75 -4.70
N GLY A 198 -20.40 12.64 -3.38
CA GLY A 198 -21.58 12.05 -2.75
C GLY A 198 -21.69 10.52 -2.89
N ASN A 199 -20.73 9.85 -3.54
CA ASN A 199 -20.74 8.41 -3.78
C ASN A 199 -19.67 7.71 -2.95
N GLY A 200 -20.06 6.95 -1.93
CA GLY A 200 -19.11 6.21 -1.10
C GLY A 200 -18.67 6.99 0.14
N ASN A 201 -17.45 6.71 0.60
CA ASN A 201 -16.90 7.25 1.85
C ASN A 201 -15.97 8.45 1.67
N HIS A 202 -15.62 8.82 0.42
CA HIS A 202 -14.78 9.98 0.10
C HIS A 202 -15.19 10.60 -1.24
N ASP A 203 -14.82 11.85 -1.41
CA ASP A 203 -14.98 12.62 -2.62
C ASP A 203 -13.60 12.92 -3.23
N VAL A 204 -13.50 12.89 -4.56
CA VAL A 204 -12.25 13.08 -5.29
C VAL A 204 -12.27 14.42 -6.00
N TYR A 205 -11.26 15.25 -5.69
CA TYR A 205 -11.06 16.57 -6.28
C TYR A 205 -9.73 16.65 -6.98
N GLN A 206 -9.74 17.00 -8.26
CA GLN A 206 -8.55 17.10 -9.10
C GLN A 206 -8.34 18.53 -9.59
N LYS A 207 -7.07 18.96 -9.64
CA LYS A 207 -6.64 20.22 -10.27
C LYS A 207 -5.41 19.95 -11.11
N PRO A 208 -5.59 19.75 -12.41
CA PRO A 208 -4.49 19.43 -13.32
C PRO A 208 -3.39 20.51 -13.28
N PRO A 209 -2.12 20.17 -13.53
CA PRO A 209 -1.66 18.84 -13.93
C PRO A 209 -1.24 17.93 -12.76
N VAL A 210 -1.34 18.36 -11.48
CA VAL A 210 -0.66 17.68 -10.37
C VAL A 210 -1.58 17.28 -9.23
N TYR A 211 -2.48 18.19 -8.80
CA TYR A 211 -3.16 18.05 -7.52
C TYR A 211 -4.31 17.05 -7.57
N ASN A 212 -4.37 16.21 -6.56
CA ASN A 212 -5.44 15.24 -6.31
C ASN A 212 -5.68 15.12 -4.80
N PHE A 213 -6.91 15.37 -4.37
CA PHE A 213 -7.36 15.18 -3.00
C PHE A 213 -8.45 14.12 -2.94
N GLU A 214 -8.33 13.20 -1.98
CA GLU A 214 -9.39 12.31 -1.54
C GLU A 214 -9.89 12.78 -0.18
N MET A 215 -11.04 13.48 -0.20
CA MET A 215 -11.66 14.06 0.99
C MET A 215 -12.62 13.05 1.60
N HIS A 216 -12.20 12.41 2.70
CA HIS A 216 -12.92 11.32 3.34
C HIS A 216 -13.95 11.85 4.36
N ARG A 217 -15.20 11.43 4.25
CA ARG A 217 -16.27 11.64 5.24
C ARG A 217 -16.32 10.52 6.28
N SER A 218 -15.76 9.37 5.94
CA SER A 218 -15.52 8.22 6.83
C SER A 218 -14.37 7.38 6.30
N LEU A 219 -13.68 6.62 7.16
CA LEU A 219 -12.57 5.76 6.73
C LEU A 219 -13.05 4.57 5.90
N TYR A 220 -14.21 4.02 6.24
CA TYR A 220 -14.87 2.94 5.52
C TYR A 220 -16.37 3.25 5.38
N GLY A 221 -17.01 2.75 4.33
CA GLY A 221 -18.42 2.96 4.03
C GLY A 221 -19.06 1.73 3.42
N LYS A 222 -20.29 1.86 2.90
CA LYS A 222 -21.02 0.77 2.26
C LYS A 222 -20.17 0.04 1.22
N GLY A 223 -20.15 -1.29 1.28
CA GLY A 223 -19.35 -2.15 0.39
C GLY A 223 -17.99 -2.57 0.96
N HIS A 224 -17.61 -2.07 2.14
CA HIS A 224 -16.53 -2.62 2.94
C HIS A 224 -17.06 -3.65 3.94
N ASP A 225 -16.17 -4.33 4.65
CA ASP A 225 -16.52 -5.25 5.73
C ASP A 225 -17.26 -4.48 6.84
N GLU A 226 -18.44 -4.97 7.26
CA GLU A 226 -19.28 -4.30 8.27
C GLU A 226 -18.53 -4.07 9.57
N ARG A 227 -17.66 -5.01 9.98
CA ARG A 227 -16.82 -4.88 11.17
C ARG A 227 -15.91 -3.65 11.09
N TRP A 228 -15.43 -3.29 9.90
CA TRP A 228 -14.58 -2.12 9.71
C TRP A 228 -15.40 -0.83 9.73
N VAL A 229 -16.59 -0.86 9.12
CA VAL A 229 -17.50 0.29 9.14
C VAL A 229 -17.89 0.63 10.58
N GLU A 230 -18.26 -0.39 11.37
CA GLU A 230 -18.62 -0.26 12.79
C GLU A 230 -17.41 0.21 13.62
N TYR A 231 -16.25 -0.44 13.48
CA TYR A 231 -15.02 -0.16 14.23
C TYR A 231 -14.52 1.28 14.07
N TYR A 232 -14.68 1.86 12.88
CA TYR A 232 -14.22 3.21 12.57
C TYR A 232 -15.35 4.25 12.55
N SER A 233 -16.57 3.89 12.93
CA SER A 233 -17.72 4.81 12.89
C SER A 233 -17.57 5.99 13.85
N ASP A 234 -16.93 5.78 14.99
CA ASP A 234 -16.69 6.75 16.05
C ASP A 234 -15.22 7.16 16.18
N ILE A 235 -14.45 7.02 15.09
CA ILE A 235 -12.99 7.25 15.11
C ILE A 235 -12.61 8.60 15.73
N LYS A 236 -13.43 9.64 15.57
CA LYS A 236 -13.19 10.97 16.12
C LYS A 236 -12.94 10.94 17.63
N ASN A 237 -13.61 10.07 18.37
CA ASN A 237 -13.50 9.95 19.82
C ASN A 237 -12.16 9.35 20.29
N ARG A 238 -11.39 8.77 19.37
CA ARG A 238 -10.07 8.15 19.61
C ARG A 238 -8.91 8.98 19.07
N LEU A 239 -9.21 10.13 18.44
CA LEU A 239 -8.18 11.00 17.88
C LEU A 239 -7.57 11.89 18.97
N LEU A 240 -6.29 12.15 18.81
CA LEU A 240 -5.52 13.08 19.62
C LEU A 240 -5.47 14.44 18.90
N SER A 241 -5.69 15.53 19.64
CA SER A 241 -5.63 16.88 19.08
C SER A 241 -4.19 17.30 18.83
N ASP A 242 -3.95 18.01 17.73
CA ASP A 242 -2.66 18.63 17.41
C ASP A 242 -2.44 19.94 18.21
N GLN A 243 -3.42 20.37 19.02
CA GLN A 243 -3.25 21.51 19.90
C GLN A 243 -2.39 21.13 21.10
N PRO A 244 -1.45 21.99 21.54
CA PRO A 244 -0.79 21.78 22.81
C PRO A 244 -1.85 21.78 23.90
N GLU A 245 -1.84 20.79 24.79
CA GLU A 245 -2.63 20.83 26.03
C GLU A 245 -2.28 22.12 26.76
N VAL A 246 -3.25 23.01 26.92
CA VAL A 246 -3.14 24.11 27.87
C VAL A 246 -3.27 23.48 29.24
N VAL A 247 -2.13 23.12 29.85
CA VAL A 247 -2.07 22.72 31.26
C VAL A 247 -2.50 23.96 32.04
N CYS A 248 -3.78 24.04 32.38
CA CYS A 248 -4.25 24.95 33.38
C CYS A 248 -3.73 24.44 34.72
N ASP A 249 -2.51 24.84 35.10
CA ASP A 249 -2.05 24.71 36.44
C ASP A 249 -3.05 25.48 37.33
N ALA A 250 -3.92 24.75 38.00
CA ALA A 250 -4.78 25.26 39.04
C ALA A 250 -3.87 25.66 40.20
N VAL A 251 -3.39 26.89 40.16
CA VAL A 251 -2.70 27.51 41.30
C VAL A 251 -3.74 27.72 42.38
N HIS A 252 -3.84 26.76 43.30
CA HIS A 252 -4.40 27.00 44.62
C HIS A 252 -3.37 27.74 45.45
N GLY A 253 -3.63 28.99 45.79
CA GLY A 253 -2.81 29.70 46.79
C GLY A 253 -2.94 31.22 46.70
N ALA A 254 -3.76 31.74 47.55
CA ALA A 254 -4.01 33.15 47.79
C ALA A 254 -2.74 34.02 47.95
N SER A 255 -2.74 35.23 47.39
CA SER A 255 -2.49 36.47 48.14
C SER A 255 -2.69 37.70 47.24
N GLU A 256 -3.32 38.70 47.82
CA GLU A 256 -3.69 40.00 47.27
C GLU A 256 -2.50 40.90 46.93
N ASN A 257 -2.77 41.83 46.00
CA ASN A 257 -2.05 43.07 45.73
C ASN A 257 -0.79 43.00 44.87
N THR A 258 -0.93 43.37 43.62
CA THR A 258 -0.15 44.45 43.02
C THR A 258 -0.73 44.86 41.62
N THR A 259 -0.91 46.13 41.47
CA THR A 259 -1.22 47.02 40.35
C THR A 259 -1.03 46.51 38.93
N ALA A 260 -2.07 46.82 38.17
CA ALA A 260 -2.20 46.73 36.72
C ALA A 260 -0.98 47.22 35.92
N ASN A 261 -0.47 46.34 35.06
CA ASN A 261 0.09 46.74 33.78
C ASN A 261 -0.48 45.78 32.74
N GLN A 262 -1.42 46.29 31.95
CA GLN A 262 -1.94 45.62 30.78
C GLN A 262 -0.83 45.46 29.74
N THR A 263 -0.24 44.34 29.66
CA THR A 263 0.41 43.89 28.42
C THR A 263 -0.60 43.02 27.70
N GLU A 264 -1.27 43.60 26.72
CA GLU A 264 -2.06 42.91 25.73
C GLU A 264 -1.11 41.90 25.04
N SER A 265 -1.17 40.64 25.43
CA SER A 265 -0.59 39.56 24.63
C SER A 265 -1.51 39.34 23.44
N VAL A 266 -1.13 39.97 22.32
CA VAL A 266 -1.67 39.61 21.00
C VAL A 266 -1.18 38.20 20.65
N ASN A 267 -1.80 37.19 21.21
CA ASN A 267 -1.72 35.81 20.73
C ASN A 267 -2.97 35.50 19.94
N GLY A 268 -3.05 36.05 18.73
CA GLY A 268 -3.89 35.53 17.67
C GLY A 268 -3.31 34.21 17.15
N GLY A 269 -3.11 33.23 18.00
CA GLY A 269 -2.79 31.86 17.59
C GLY A 269 -4.08 31.23 17.05
N ASN A 270 -4.19 31.08 15.72
CA ASN A 270 -5.22 30.23 15.14
C ASN A 270 -5.12 28.85 15.78
N SER A 271 -6.15 28.48 16.52
CA SER A 271 -6.30 27.15 17.12
C SER A 271 -6.35 26.12 16.00
N SER A 272 -5.40 25.21 15.91
CA SER A 272 -5.42 24.13 14.92
C SER A 272 -6.60 23.18 15.17
N CYS A 273 -7.34 22.86 14.12
CA CYS A 273 -8.39 21.83 14.13
C CYS A 273 -7.86 20.46 13.64
N GLY A 274 -6.55 20.32 13.53
CA GLY A 274 -5.85 19.08 13.17
C GLY A 274 -5.91 18.03 14.27
N TYR A 275 -5.96 16.78 13.83
CA TYR A 275 -5.93 15.60 14.70
C TYR A 275 -4.98 14.54 14.13
N HIS A 276 -4.52 13.64 15.00
CA HIS A 276 -3.78 12.44 14.63
C HIS A 276 -4.29 11.22 15.41
N MET A 277 -3.98 10.03 14.91
CA MET A 277 -4.20 8.76 15.63
C MET A 277 -3.04 8.50 16.59
N SER A 278 -3.26 7.70 17.67
CA SER A 278 -2.14 7.11 18.39
C SER A 278 -1.28 6.28 17.42
N ASP A 279 -0.03 5.99 17.83
CA ASP A 279 0.88 5.20 17.00
C ASP A 279 0.29 3.80 16.70
N GLU A 280 -0.36 3.17 17.67
CA GLU A 280 -1.05 1.89 17.50
C GLU A 280 -2.26 1.98 16.57
N ASP A 281 -3.13 2.95 16.78
CA ASP A 281 -4.34 3.14 15.96
C ASP A 281 -3.96 3.46 14.50
N PHE A 282 -2.91 4.24 14.29
CA PHE A 282 -2.40 4.49 12.95
C PHE A 282 -1.84 3.22 12.31
N TYR A 283 -1.09 2.39 13.06
CA TYR A 283 -0.61 1.10 12.56
C TYR A 283 -1.75 0.13 12.22
N ILE A 284 -2.79 0.06 13.06
CA ILE A 284 -4.00 -0.73 12.80
C ILE A 284 -4.71 -0.22 11.54
N TYR A 285 -4.83 1.10 11.39
CA TYR A 285 -5.46 1.72 10.22
C TYR A 285 -4.71 1.42 8.93
N ILE A 286 -3.38 1.60 8.87
CA ILE A 286 -2.62 1.27 7.67
C ILE A 286 -2.65 -0.22 7.36
N THR A 287 -2.76 -1.08 8.38
CA THR A 287 -2.92 -2.53 8.22
C THR A 287 -4.27 -2.88 7.58
N SER A 288 -5.36 -2.33 8.09
CA SER A 288 -6.70 -2.55 7.52
C SER A 288 -6.79 -2.03 6.08
N HIS A 289 -6.21 -0.86 5.82
CA HIS A 289 -6.15 -0.28 4.48
C HIS A 289 -5.29 -1.12 3.51
N ALA A 290 -4.13 -1.59 3.95
CA ALA A 290 -3.29 -2.49 3.15
C ALA A 290 -4.00 -3.80 2.83
N TYR A 291 -4.71 -4.39 3.81
CA TYR A 291 -5.48 -5.62 3.61
C TYR A 291 -6.65 -5.41 2.63
N LYS A 292 -7.33 -4.25 2.66
CA LYS A 292 -8.35 -3.88 1.68
C LYS A 292 -7.83 -4.00 0.24
N HIS A 293 -6.64 -3.46 -0.01
CA HIS A 293 -6.01 -3.54 -1.33
C HIS A 293 -5.50 -4.95 -1.63
N TYR A 294 -4.81 -5.59 -0.68
CA TYR A 294 -4.28 -6.95 -0.81
C TYR A 294 -5.39 -7.94 -1.15
N SER A 295 -6.51 -7.92 -0.45
CA SER A 295 -7.66 -8.79 -0.69
C SER A 295 -8.56 -8.35 -1.85
N GLY A 296 -8.33 -7.16 -2.42
CA GLY A 296 -9.06 -6.57 -3.54
C GLY A 296 -8.32 -6.69 -4.88
N ASN A 297 -7.80 -5.58 -5.36
CA ASN A 297 -7.12 -5.49 -6.66
C ASN A 297 -5.63 -5.87 -6.62
N GLY A 298 -5.07 -6.06 -5.44
CA GLY A 298 -3.65 -6.23 -5.19
C GLY A 298 -2.96 -4.92 -4.80
N THR A 299 -1.77 -5.03 -4.25
CA THR A 299 -0.91 -3.90 -3.88
C THR A 299 0.56 -4.27 -4.06
N GLY A 300 1.44 -3.28 -4.17
CA GLY A 300 2.85 -3.46 -4.53
C GLY A 300 3.81 -3.37 -3.35
N ILE A 301 5.09 -3.47 -3.67
CA ILE A 301 6.22 -3.44 -2.72
C ILE A 301 6.23 -2.18 -1.86
N ARG A 302 5.75 -1.03 -2.37
CA ARG A 302 5.64 0.19 -1.56
C ARG A 302 4.84 -0.03 -0.27
N THR A 303 3.77 -0.83 -0.30
CA THR A 303 3.00 -1.15 0.91
C THR A 303 3.87 -1.86 1.94
N LEU A 304 4.66 -2.83 1.53
CA LEU A 304 5.58 -3.54 2.43
C LEU A 304 6.68 -2.60 2.97
N LEU A 305 7.17 -1.67 2.15
CA LEU A 305 8.10 -0.62 2.58
C LEU A 305 7.47 0.35 3.58
N ASP A 306 6.21 0.73 3.39
CA ASP A 306 5.48 1.60 4.32
C ASP A 306 5.41 0.97 5.72
N PHE A 307 5.13 -0.35 5.80
CA PHE A 307 5.17 -1.09 7.07
C PHE A 307 6.56 -1.07 7.69
N TYR A 308 7.59 -1.41 6.89
CA TYR A 308 8.96 -1.41 7.39
C TYR A 308 9.39 -0.03 7.89
N ALA A 309 9.15 1.03 7.12
CA ALA A 309 9.53 2.39 7.50
C ALA A 309 8.88 2.82 8.81
N TYR A 310 7.59 2.50 9.00
CA TYR A 310 6.86 2.82 10.22
C TYR A 310 7.37 2.01 11.42
N LEU A 311 7.47 0.69 11.28
CA LEU A 311 7.93 -0.20 12.35
C LEU A 311 9.38 0.10 12.74
N ASN A 312 10.27 0.34 11.78
CA ASN A 312 11.67 0.69 12.07
C ASN A 312 11.81 1.96 12.93
N ALA A 313 10.81 2.84 12.89
CA ALA A 313 10.79 4.06 13.69
C ALA A 313 10.04 3.91 15.03
N LYS A 314 9.08 3.00 15.13
CA LYS A 314 8.09 2.98 16.21
C LYS A 314 7.96 1.65 16.95
N GLU A 315 8.50 0.52 16.44
CA GLU A 315 8.24 -0.82 16.99
C GLU A 315 8.50 -0.95 18.49
N GLU A 316 9.54 -0.29 19.01
CA GLU A 316 9.88 -0.33 20.45
C GLU A 316 8.84 0.34 21.36
N SER A 317 8.05 1.29 20.80
CA SER A 317 7.02 2.03 21.55
C SER A 317 5.61 1.45 21.36
N LEU A 318 5.40 0.54 20.39
CA LEU A 318 4.08 0.00 20.06
C LEU A 318 3.64 -1.09 21.04
N ASP A 319 2.41 -0.99 21.54
CA ASP A 319 1.73 -2.08 22.27
C ASP A 319 1.17 -3.13 21.28
N PHE A 320 1.94 -4.20 21.06
CA PHE A 320 1.54 -5.28 20.18
C PHE A 320 0.40 -6.15 20.71
N ASP A 321 0.15 -6.20 22.01
CA ASP A 321 -0.99 -6.92 22.57
C ASP A 321 -2.31 -6.19 22.23
N TYR A 322 -2.29 -4.87 22.38
CA TYR A 322 -3.39 -4.03 21.88
C TYR A 322 -3.60 -4.19 20.38
N ILE A 323 -2.55 -4.00 19.57
CA ILE A 323 -2.61 -4.14 18.10
C ILE A 323 -3.17 -5.50 17.68
N GLN A 324 -2.71 -6.60 18.29
CA GLN A 324 -3.17 -7.95 17.95
C GLN A 324 -4.64 -8.17 18.34
N THR A 325 -5.08 -7.54 19.41
CA THR A 325 -6.47 -7.58 19.86
C THR A 325 -7.38 -6.84 18.89
N GLU A 326 -7.02 -5.63 18.50
CA GLU A 326 -7.79 -4.82 17.56
C GLU A 326 -7.78 -5.41 16.13
N CYS A 327 -6.63 -5.90 15.66
CA CYS A 327 -6.54 -6.62 14.39
C CYS A 327 -7.38 -7.89 14.36
N ARG A 328 -7.61 -8.55 15.51
CA ARG A 328 -8.52 -9.72 15.60
C ARG A 328 -9.98 -9.30 15.43
N LYS A 329 -10.41 -8.19 16.04
CA LYS A 329 -11.77 -7.63 15.86
C LYS A 329 -12.02 -7.31 14.38
N LEU A 330 -11.03 -6.76 13.70
CA LEU A 330 -11.09 -6.43 12.27
C LEU A 330 -10.92 -7.65 11.33
N GLY A 331 -10.56 -8.82 11.86
CA GLY A 331 -10.32 -10.04 11.06
C GLY A 331 -9.06 -9.98 10.18
N ILE A 332 -8.06 -9.16 10.55
CA ILE A 332 -6.83 -8.94 9.78
C ILE A 332 -5.55 -9.37 10.53
N ARG A 333 -5.68 -10.01 11.68
CA ARG A 333 -4.57 -10.38 12.55
C ARG A 333 -3.50 -11.23 11.85
N ASP A 334 -3.92 -12.23 11.08
CA ASP A 334 -2.98 -13.14 10.41
C ASP A 334 -2.26 -12.44 9.25
N PHE A 335 -2.95 -11.52 8.57
CA PHE A 335 -2.31 -10.66 7.56
C PHE A 335 -1.26 -9.76 8.20
N GLU A 336 -1.59 -9.08 9.31
CA GLU A 336 -0.66 -8.23 10.05
C GLU A 336 0.62 -9.01 10.41
N LYS A 337 0.49 -10.16 11.06
CA LYS A 337 1.63 -10.97 11.50
C LYS A 337 2.54 -11.39 10.35
N ARG A 338 1.95 -11.84 9.25
CA ARG A 338 2.73 -12.27 8.08
C ARG A 338 3.40 -11.08 7.39
N ASN A 339 2.68 -9.98 7.24
CA ASN A 339 3.18 -8.77 6.59
C ASN A 339 4.31 -8.13 7.39
N ARG A 340 4.18 -8.05 8.73
CA ARG A 340 5.20 -7.55 9.62
C ARG A 340 6.48 -8.39 9.56
N ARG A 341 6.40 -9.72 9.65
CA ARG A 341 7.56 -10.60 9.50
C ARG A 341 8.23 -10.45 8.14
N LEU A 342 7.42 -10.40 7.07
CA LEU A 342 7.95 -10.28 5.71
C LEU A 342 8.66 -8.95 5.49
N CYS A 343 8.12 -7.82 5.94
CA CYS A 343 8.75 -6.52 5.74
C CYS A 343 10.13 -6.45 6.42
N TRP A 344 10.26 -7.00 7.63
CA TRP A 344 11.55 -7.11 8.32
C TRP A 344 12.54 -8.00 7.55
N LYS A 345 12.14 -9.18 7.10
CA LYS A 345 13.01 -10.06 6.32
C LYS A 345 13.50 -9.44 5.01
N VAL A 346 12.63 -8.66 4.36
CA VAL A 346 12.97 -8.06 3.07
C VAL A 346 13.87 -6.83 3.23
N PHE A 347 13.65 -5.99 4.26
CA PHE A 347 14.31 -4.68 4.30
C PHE A 347 15.32 -4.48 5.43
N SER A 348 15.30 -5.29 6.52
CA SER A 348 16.23 -5.09 7.64
C SER A 348 17.57 -5.78 7.46
N SER A 349 17.63 -6.91 6.75
CA SER A 349 18.74 -7.88 6.84
C SER A 349 19.55 -8.08 5.56
N GLN A 350 19.30 -7.32 4.51
CA GLN A 350 19.99 -7.56 3.21
C GLN A 350 21.38 -6.92 3.17
N GLN A 351 22.27 -7.36 4.07
CA GLN A 351 23.67 -6.93 4.06
C GLN A 351 24.52 -7.74 3.05
N ILE A 352 24.10 -8.94 2.68
CA ILE A 352 24.79 -9.83 1.75
C ILE A 352 23.99 -9.89 0.45
N TYR A 353 24.67 -9.59 -0.66
CA TYR A 353 24.08 -9.71 -1.99
C TYR A 353 24.11 -11.18 -2.43
N ASP A 354 23.14 -11.94 -1.94
CA ASP A 354 22.94 -13.35 -2.28
C ASP A 354 21.45 -13.68 -2.38
N ARG A 355 20.97 -13.77 -3.62
CA ARG A 355 19.57 -14.06 -3.91
C ARG A 355 19.15 -15.45 -3.41
N VAL A 356 20.04 -16.46 -3.55
CA VAL A 356 19.69 -17.82 -3.17
C VAL A 356 19.50 -17.94 -1.67
N SER A 357 20.43 -17.40 -0.88
CA SER A 357 20.33 -17.37 0.57
C SER A 357 19.09 -16.57 1.03
N PHE A 358 18.77 -15.46 0.35
CA PHE A 358 17.58 -14.68 0.63
C PHE A 358 16.30 -15.50 0.39
N GLU A 359 16.18 -16.17 -0.77
CA GLU A 359 15.03 -17.02 -1.09
C GLU A 359 14.87 -18.16 -0.08
N GLN A 360 15.96 -18.80 0.34
CA GLN A 360 15.95 -19.86 1.34
C GLN A 360 15.57 -19.40 2.74
N SER A 361 15.77 -18.12 3.07
CA SER A 361 15.38 -17.54 4.35
C SER A 361 13.87 -17.33 4.51
N LEU A 362 13.12 -17.35 3.41
CA LEU A 362 11.68 -17.15 3.39
C LEU A 362 10.93 -18.47 3.57
N SER A 363 9.92 -18.49 4.43
CA SER A 363 8.97 -19.59 4.45
C SER A 363 8.13 -19.63 3.17
N ALA A 364 7.45 -20.74 2.90
CA ALA A 364 6.56 -20.86 1.74
C ALA A 364 5.50 -19.75 1.70
N ASP A 365 4.88 -19.46 2.84
CA ASP A 365 3.87 -18.39 2.97
C ASP A 365 4.44 -16.99 2.71
N GLU A 366 5.66 -16.73 3.18
CA GLU A 366 6.36 -15.46 2.98
C GLU A 366 6.77 -15.29 1.52
N MET A 367 7.26 -16.35 0.89
CA MET A 367 7.59 -16.37 -0.53
C MET A 367 6.34 -16.13 -1.40
N GLU A 368 5.23 -16.79 -1.09
CA GLU A 368 3.96 -16.59 -1.79
C GLU A 368 3.50 -15.13 -1.65
N MET A 369 3.53 -14.59 -0.44
CA MET A 369 3.15 -13.20 -0.16
C MET A 369 4.07 -12.20 -0.88
N LEU A 370 5.39 -12.44 -0.90
CA LEU A 370 6.34 -11.58 -1.62
C LEU A 370 6.10 -11.61 -3.13
N LYS A 371 5.91 -12.80 -3.72
CA LYS A 371 5.53 -12.94 -5.14
C LYS A 371 4.23 -12.22 -5.47
N TYR A 372 3.27 -12.27 -4.55
CA TYR A 372 2.02 -11.52 -4.68
C TYR A 372 2.28 -10.02 -4.78
N TYR A 373 3.08 -9.43 -3.89
CA TYR A 373 3.44 -8.00 -3.93
C TYR A 373 4.19 -7.63 -5.21
N LEU A 374 5.20 -8.43 -5.60
CA LEU A 374 6.01 -8.20 -6.80
C LEU A 374 5.17 -8.24 -8.09
N SER A 375 4.20 -9.15 -8.17
CA SER A 375 3.36 -9.30 -9.37
C SER A 375 2.27 -8.23 -9.49
N SER A 376 1.83 -7.64 -8.37
CA SER A 376 0.68 -6.72 -8.34
C SER A 376 1.01 -5.31 -8.80
N GLY A 377 2.14 -4.73 -8.36
CA GLY A 377 2.40 -3.29 -8.49
C GLY A 377 1.49 -2.45 -7.59
N VAL A 378 1.71 -1.13 -7.55
CA VAL A 378 1.03 -0.24 -6.59
C VAL A 378 -0.49 -0.22 -6.72
N TYR A 379 -0.99 -0.26 -7.94
CA TYR A 379 -2.45 -0.21 -8.20
C TYR A 379 -3.09 -1.59 -8.35
N GLY A 380 -2.33 -2.66 -8.11
CA GLY A 380 -2.77 -4.01 -8.41
C GLY A 380 -2.89 -4.29 -9.91
N THR A 381 -3.45 -5.44 -10.25
CA THR A 381 -3.71 -5.83 -11.64
C THR A 381 -5.14 -6.34 -11.79
N PHE A 382 -5.64 -6.26 -13.01
CA PHE A 382 -6.96 -6.78 -13.33
C PHE A 382 -7.03 -8.29 -13.09
N GLU A 383 -5.98 -9.01 -13.46
CA GLU A 383 -5.83 -10.45 -13.24
C GLU A 383 -5.87 -10.79 -11.75
N ARG A 384 -5.16 -10.02 -10.93
CA ARG A 384 -5.14 -10.21 -9.47
C ARG A 384 -6.50 -9.96 -8.84
N MET A 385 -7.21 -8.93 -9.31
CA MET A 385 -8.59 -8.67 -8.89
C MET A 385 -9.51 -9.88 -9.15
N ILE A 386 -9.40 -10.50 -10.34
CA ILE A 386 -10.18 -11.69 -10.69
C ILE A 386 -9.80 -12.88 -9.82
N GLU A 387 -8.51 -13.09 -9.63
CA GLU A 387 -7.99 -14.17 -8.77
C GLU A 387 -8.52 -14.06 -7.33
N ASN A 388 -8.43 -12.88 -6.73
CA ASN A 388 -8.95 -12.63 -5.38
C ASN A 388 -10.48 -12.83 -5.29
N ARG A 389 -11.24 -12.43 -6.32
CA ARG A 389 -12.69 -12.70 -6.38
C ARG A 389 -13.01 -14.19 -6.44
N MET A 390 -12.27 -14.93 -7.26
CA MET A 390 -12.45 -16.38 -7.36
C MET A 390 -12.07 -17.09 -6.05
N GLU A 391 -11.04 -16.63 -5.35
CA GLU A 391 -10.63 -17.17 -4.06
C GLU A 391 -11.68 -16.90 -2.97
N LYS A 392 -12.27 -15.71 -2.93
CA LYS A 392 -13.39 -15.40 -2.03
C LYS A 392 -14.59 -16.32 -2.28
N GLN A 393 -14.95 -16.54 -3.54
CA GLN A 393 -16.07 -17.44 -3.91
C GLN A 393 -15.79 -18.91 -3.55
N LYS A 394 -14.54 -19.38 -3.73
CA LYS A 394 -14.11 -20.72 -3.30
C LYS A 394 -14.38 -20.95 -1.81
N LYS A 395 -14.03 -19.96 -0.98
CA LYS A 395 -14.27 -20.03 0.48
C LYS A 395 -15.77 -20.05 0.83
N THR A 396 -16.57 -19.25 0.12
CA THR A 396 -18.02 -19.15 0.39
C THR A 396 -18.77 -20.39 -0.07
N ASP A 397 -18.43 -20.98 -1.23
CA ASP A 397 -19.14 -22.13 -1.81
C ASP A 397 -18.69 -23.48 -1.25
N GLY A 398 -17.64 -23.55 -0.43
CA GLY A 398 -17.16 -24.77 0.23
C GLY A 398 -16.64 -25.88 -0.72
N ARG A 399 -16.53 -25.59 -2.02
CA ARG A 399 -16.20 -26.60 -3.06
C ARG A 399 -14.72 -26.88 -3.27
N GLY A 400 -13.84 -26.23 -2.54
CA GLY A 400 -12.41 -26.51 -2.57
C GLY A 400 -11.64 -26.13 -3.85
N LYS A 401 -12.31 -25.84 -4.97
CA LYS A 401 -11.71 -25.47 -6.28
C LYS A 401 -12.28 -24.20 -6.86
N ARG A 402 -11.43 -23.40 -7.54
CA ARG A 402 -11.86 -22.23 -8.32
C ARG A 402 -12.63 -22.70 -9.56
N SER A 403 -13.90 -22.35 -9.66
CA SER A 403 -14.77 -22.78 -10.75
C SER A 403 -15.13 -21.62 -11.66
N LYS A 404 -14.85 -21.73 -12.98
CA LYS A 404 -15.31 -20.77 -13.99
C LYS A 404 -16.81 -20.60 -13.96
N LEU A 405 -17.54 -21.72 -13.85
CA LEU A 405 -19.00 -21.70 -13.84
C LEU A 405 -19.54 -20.95 -12.64
N THR A 406 -19.00 -21.21 -11.44
CA THR A 406 -19.37 -20.51 -10.22
C THR A 406 -19.08 -19.03 -10.34
N TYR A 407 -17.89 -18.66 -10.85
CA TYR A 407 -17.53 -17.26 -11.06
C TYR A 407 -18.54 -16.54 -11.96
N TYR A 408 -18.86 -17.11 -13.14
CA TYR A 408 -19.80 -16.49 -14.07
C TYR A 408 -21.22 -16.48 -13.53
N ARG A 409 -21.64 -17.52 -12.80
CA ARG A 409 -22.95 -17.54 -12.13
C ARG A 409 -23.10 -16.35 -11.18
N HIS A 410 -22.15 -16.13 -10.28
CA HIS A 410 -22.17 -14.96 -9.38
C HIS A 410 -22.04 -13.62 -10.12
N ARG A 411 -21.38 -13.62 -11.25
CA ARG A 411 -21.24 -12.41 -12.07
C ARG A 411 -22.53 -12.00 -12.77
N VAL A 412 -23.29 -12.98 -13.26
CA VAL A 412 -24.59 -12.77 -13.92
C VAL A 412 -25.69 -12.58 -12.88
N PHE A 413 -25.69 -13.42 -11.85
CA PHE A 413 -26.68 -13.46 -10.76
C PHE A 413 -26.01 -13.09 -9.43
N PRO A 414 -25.72 -11.82 -9.20
CA PRO A 414 -25.08 -11.40 -7.96
C PRO A 414 -26.00 -11.61 -6.76
N GLY A 415 -25.41 -11.72 -5.57
CA GLY A 415 -26.14 -11.82 -4.31
C GLY A 415 -26.89 -10.53 -3.95
N MET A 416 -27.69 -10.59 -2.90
CA MET A 416 -28.54 -9.47 -2.43
C MET A 416 -27.73 -8.19 -2.12
N GLU A 417 -26.48 -8.33 -1.65
CA GLU A 417 -25.57 -7.22 -1.31
C GLU A 417 -25.45 -6.18 -2.46
N LEU A 418 -25.45 -6.65 -3.74
CA LEU A 418 -25.39 -5.72 -4.88
C LEU A 418 -26.63 -4.86 -5.01
N TYR A 419 -27.79 -5.36 -4.55
CA TYR A 419 -29.08 -4.68 -4.73
C TYR A 419 -29.34 -3.64 -3.65
N GLU A 420 -28.62 -3.66 -2.52
CA GLU A 420 -28.72 -2.67 -1.44
C GLU A 420 -28.49 -1.24 -1.94
N ASN A 421 -27.67 -1.08 -2.99
CA ASN A 421 -27.46 0.20 -3.65
C ASN A 421 -28.63 0.64 -4.58
N TYR A 422 -29.65 -0.19 -4.71
CA TYR A 422 -30.83 0.05 -5.57
C TYR A 422 -32.11 -0.07 -4.76
N PRO A 423 -32.56 0.98 -4.06
CA PRO A 423 -33.71 0.92 -3.15
C PRO A 423 -34.98 0.33 -3.76
N LEU A 424 -35.20 0.58 -5.06
CA LEU A 424 -36.35 0.01 -5.80
C LEU A 424 -36.26 -1.53 -5.92
N LEU A 425 -35.06 -2.09 -6.09
CA LEU A 425 -34.88 -3.54 -6.18
C LEU A 425 -34.98 -4.23 -4.83
N VAL A 426 -34.58 -3.54 -3.76
CA VAL A 426 -34.78 -4.02 -2.37
C VAL A 426 -36.26 -4.06 -2.03
N LYS A 427 -37.01 -2.98 -2.37
CA LYS A 427 -38.45 -2.86 -2.12
C LYS A 427 -39.28 -3.81 -3.00
N HIS A 428 -38.88 -4.01 -4.26
CA HIS A 428 -39.61 -4.78 -5.27
C HIS A 428 -38.76 -5.90 -5.84
N ARG A 429 -38.51 -6.95 -5.08
CA ARG A 429 -37.63 -8.09 -5.44
C ARG A 429 -38.01 -8.80 -6.73
N PHE A 430 -39.27 -8.76 -7.15
CA PHE A 430 -39.76 -9.32 -8.40
C PHE A 430 -39.14 -8.62 -9.63
N LEU A 431 -38.58 -7.40 -9.52
CA LEU A 431 -37.89 -6.70 -10.57
C LEU A 431 -36.45 -7.21 -10.81
N ILE A 432 -35.89 -8.04 -9.90
CA ILE A 432 -34.53 -8.55 -10.01
C ILE A 432 -34.26 -9.28 -11.33
N PRO A 433 -35.12 -10.20 -11.82
CA PRO A 433 -34.91 -10.86 -13.12
C PRO A 433 -34.87 -9.88 -14.29
N ALA A 434 -35.74 -8.87 -14.31
CA ALA A 434 -35.75 -7.82 -15.32
C ALA A 434 -34.44 -6.99 -15.27
N TYR A 435 -33.94 -6.71 -14.08
CA TYR A 435 -32.66 -6.03 -13.90
C TYR A 435 -31.45 -6.88 -14.38
N TRP A 436 -31.47 -8.22 -14.19
CA TRP A 436 -30.44 -9.09 -14.76
C TRP A 436 -30.44 -9.02 -16.28
N PHE A 437 -31.64 -9.11 -16.90
CA PHE A 437 -31.78 -8.98 -18.34
C PHE A 437 -31.28 -7.62 -18.84
N TYR A 438 -31.68 -6.54 -18.19
CA TYR A 438 -31.17 -5.18 -18.50
C TYR A 438 -29.64 -5.10 -18.42
N ARG A 439 -29.01 -5.70 -17.41
CA ARG A 439 -27.55 -5.73 -17.28
C ARG A 439 -26.89 -6.46 -18.44
N ILE A 440 -27.43 -7.59 -18.87
CA ILE A 440 -26.91 -8.37 -20.01
C ILE A 440 -27.03 -7.54 -21.29
N VAL A 441 -28.20 -6.98 -21.56
CA VAL A 441 -28.45 -6.14 -22.73
C VAL A 441 -27.48 -4.94 -22.74
N ARG A 442 -27.39 -4.21 -21.63
CA ARG A 442 -26.47 -3.07 -21.48
C ARG A 442 -24.99 -3.46 -21.67
N MET A 443 -24.61 -4.67 -21.29
CA MET A 443 -23.26 -5.19 -21.54
C MET A 443 -23.01 -5.41 -23.04
N LEU A 444 -23.97 -5.92 -23.77
CA LEU A 444 -23.84 -6.20 -25.23
C LEU A 444 -23.75 -4.91 -26.05
N PHE A 445 -24.49 -3.87 -25.68
CA PHE A 445 -24.55 -2.62 -26.46
C PHE A 445 -23.46 -1.61 -26.12
N SER A 446 -22.75 -1.74 -25.00
CA SER A 446 -21.67 -0.82 -24.62
C SER A 446 -20.30 -1.36 -25.03
N LYS A 447 -19.57 -0.67 -25.94
CA LYS A 447 -18.21 -1.02 -26.36
C LYS A 447 -17.25 -1.12 -25.15
N LYS A 448 -17.34 -0.17 -24.18
CA LYS A 448 -16.52 -0.15 -22.96
C LYS A 448 -16.78 -1.41 -22.10
N ARG A 449 -18.05 -1.81 -21.94
CA ARG A 449 -18.44 -2.99 -21.14
C ARG A 449 -18.09 -4.30 -21.84
N ARG A 450 -18.23 -4.39 -23.17
CA ARG A 450 -17.77 -5.56 -23.95
C ARG A 450 -16.26 -5.75 -23.80
N ASN A 451 -15.47 -4.69 -23.95
CA ASN A 451 -14.02 -4.77 -23.78
C ASN A 451 -13.63 -5.21 -22.36
N TYR A 452 -14.34 -4.72 -21.34
CA TYR A 452 -14.14 -5.17 -19.96
C TYR A 452 -14.45 -6.66 -19.81
N MET A 453 -15.58 -7.12 -20.34
CA MET A 453 -15.98 -8.54 -20.32
C MET A 453 -14.93 -9.44 -21.01
N TRP A 454 -14.43 -9.05 -22.19
CA TRP A 454 -13.40 -9.83 -22.87
C TRP A 454 -12.10 -9.91 -22.06
N ARG A 455 -11.71 -8.84 -21.41
CA ARG A 455 -10.57 -8.86 -20.49
C ARG A 455 -10.83 -9.79 -19.31
N GLU A 456 -12.02 -9.75 -18.74
CA GLU A 456 -12.47 -10.60 -17.62
C GLU A 456 -12.42 -12.09 -18.03
N VAL A 457 -12.95 -12.45 -19.21
CA VAL A 457 -12.90 -13.83 -19.74
C VAL A 457 -11.45 -14.32 -19.92
N LYS A 458 -10.57 -13.47 -20.46
CA LYS A 458 -9.14 -13.80 -20.60
C LYS A 458 -8.47 -14.02 -19.25
N ALA A 459 -8.73 -13.16 -18.27
CA ALA A 459 -8.17 -13.26 -16.93
C ALA A 459 -8.65 -14.53 -16.20
N VAL A 460 -9.96 -14.83 -16.26
CA VAL A 460 -10.52 -16.08 -15.69
C VAL A 460 -9.89 -17.33 -16.31
N LYS A 461 -9.72 -17.34 -17.63
CA LYS A 461 -9.06 -18.46 -18.34
C LYS A 461 -7.62 -18.64 -17.84
N LYS A 462 -6.86 -17.54 -17.72
CA LYS A 462 -5.46 -17.56 -17.26
C LYS A 462 -5.35 -18.07 -15.83
N VAL A 463 -6.15 -17.54 -14.90
CA VAL A 463 -6.15 -17.91 -13.49
C VAL A 463 -6.47 -19.40 -13.31
N THR A 464 -7.49 -19.91 -14.02
CA THR A 464 -7.86 -21.34 -13.89
C THR A 464 -6.89 -22.30 -14.60
N ALA A 465 -6.22 -21.87 -15.67
CA ALA A 465 -5.17 -22.66 -16.32
C ALA A 465 -3.94 -22.81 -15.39
N GLN A 466 -3.58 -21.75 -14.72
CA GLN A 466 -2.47 -21.72 -13.79
C GLN A 466 -2.72 -22.61 -12.56
N GLU A 467 -3.96 -22.68 -12.05
CA GLU A 467 -4.36 -23.58 -10.95
C GLU A 467 -4.26 -25.06 -11.41
N SER A 468 -4.77 -25.38 -12.60
CA SER A 468 -4.69 -26.75 -13.16
C SER A 468 -3.24 -27.21 -13.37
N PHE A 469 -2.35 -26.31 -13.80
CA PHE A 469 -0.93 -26.60 -13.97
C PHE A 469 -0.24 -26.86 -12.61
N ASN A 470 -0.53 -26.04 -11.60
CA ASN A 470 0.02 -26.20 -10.26
C ASN A 470 -0.47 -27.49 -9.56
N GLU A 471 -1.74 -27.89 -9.78
CA GLU A 471 -2.27 -29.16 -9.27
C GLU A 471 -1.56 -30.38 -9.90
N GLN A 472 -1.32 -30.37 -11.22
CA GLN A 472 -0.61 -31.44 -11.92
C GLN A 472 0.88 -31.53 -11.54
N SER A 473 1.46 -30.44 -11.09
CA SER A 473 2.86 -30.37 -10.67
C SER A 473 3.08 -30.78 -9.21
N ASN A 474 2.02 -30.92 -8.43
CA ASN A 474 2.06 -31.34 -7.02
C ASN A 474 1.58 -32.79 -6.81
N CYS A 475 1.16 -33.48 -7.89
CA CYS A 475 0.95 -34.93 -7.96
C CYS A 475 2.18 -35.63 -8.54
#